data_d036d5715f017c4c6a09b71ab9ba8fff
#
_entry.id   d036d5715f017c4c6a09b71ab9ba8fff
#
_cell.length_a   1.000
_cell.length_b   1.000
_cell.length_c   1.000
_cell.angle_alpha   90.00
_cell.angle_beta   90.00
_cell.angle_gamma   90.00
#
_symmetry.space_group_name_H-M   'P 1'
#
loop_
_entity.id
_entity.type
_entity.pdbx_description
1 polymer ?
#
loop_
_entity_poly.entity_id
_entity_poly.type
_entity_poly.pdbx_seq_one_letter_code
_entity_poly.pdbx_strand_id
1 'polypeptide(L)'
;IKRQEAIKAESEKERMRANLLRAVSHDLRTPLTTIYGASSTILDNFDIFSKEQKITLLKGIREDSQWLTRMVENLLSVTKLDG
;
A
#
# COMPACT_ATOMS: atom_id res chain seq x y z
N ILE A 1 0.23 -19.42 36.40
CA ILE A 1 1.06 -18.25 36.23
C ILE A 1 1.71 -18.26 34.83
N LYS A 2 2.33 -19.36 34.44
CA LYS A 2 2.94 -19.51 33.09
C LYS A 2 1.92 -19.40 31.96
N ARG A 3 0.69 -19.89 32.17
CA ARG A 3 -0.38 -19.79 31.18
C ARG A 3 -0.84 -18.37 30.95
N GLN A 4 -0.92 -17.57 32.01
CA GLN A 4 -1.35 -16.17 31.89
C GLN A 4 -0.31 -15.32 31.14
N GLU A 5 0.96 -15.58 31.34
CA GLU A 5 2.03 -14.89 30.62
C GLU A 5 2.02 -15.25 29.13
N ALA A 6 1.79 -16.53 28.79
CA ALA A 6 1.69 -16.98 27.41
C ALA A 6 0.51 -16.35 26.69
N ILE A 7 -0.66 -16.30 27.34
CA ILE A 7 -1.87 -15.70 26.78
C ILE A 7 -1.67 -14.20 26.55
N LYS A 8 -1.05 -13.52 27.52
CA LYS A 8 -0.77 -12.09 27.42
C LYS A 8 0.19 -11.79 26.26
N ALA A 9 1.24 -12.60 26.09
CA ALA A 9 2.20 -12.45 25.00
C ALA A 9 1.55 -12.65 23.65
N GLU A 10 0.68 -13.65 23.49
CA GLU A 10 -0.07 -13.88 22.25
C GLU A 10 -1.03 -12.72 21.96
N SER A 11 -1.71 -12.20 22.97
CA SER A 11 -2.62 -11.06 22.82
C SER A 11 -1.88 -9.81 22.35
N GLU A 12 -0.70 -9.54 22.90
CA GLU A 12 0.14 -8.43 22.50
C GLU A 12 0.64 -8.60 21.06
N LYS A 13 1.03 -9.82 20.69
CA LYS A 13 1.49 -10.14 19.34
C LYS A 13 0.38 -9.93 18.33
N GLU A 14 -0.84 -10.35 18.63
CA GLU A 14 -2.00 -10.15 17.76
C GLU A 14 -2.34 -8.66 17.62
N ARG A 15 -2.24 -7.91 18.70
CA ARG A 15 -2.48 -6.46 18.69
C ARG A 15 -1.46 -5.76 17.80
N MET A 16 -0.20 -6.12 17.92
CA MET A 16 0.87 -5.56 17.10
C MET A 16 0.67 -5.88 15.63
N ARG A 17 0.28 -7.11 15.33
CA ARG A 17 -0.04 -7.54 13.96
C ARG A 17 -1.19 -6.73 13.37
N ALA A 18 -2.27 -6.56 14.15
CA ALA A 18 -3.43 -5.79 13.72
C ALA A 18 -3.07 -4.32 13.48
N ASN A 19 -2.25 -3.73 14.35
CA ASN A 19 -1.81 -2.35 14.19
C ASN A 19 -0.92 -2.18 12.97
N LEU A 20 -0.03 -3.14 12.72
CA LEU A 20 0.85 -3.14 11.55
C LEU A 20 0.02 -3.24 10.27
N LEU A 21 -0.94 -4.15 10.23
CA LEU A 21 -1.82 -4.32 9.06
C LEU A 21 -2.63 -3.06 8.78
N ARG A 22 -3.09 -2.38 9.83
CA ARG A 22 -3.80 -1.11 9.68
C ARG A 22 -2.91 -0.02 9.10
N ALA A 23 -1.69 0.11 9.62
CA ALA A 23 -0.73 1.09 9.14
C ALA A 23 -0.36 0.82 7.69
N VAL A 24 -0.09 -0.43 7.34
CA VAL A 24 0.23 -0.84 5.97
C VAL A 24 -0.94 -0.57 5.03
N SER A 25 -2.16 -0.91 5.44
CA SER A 25 -3.36 -0.66 4.64
C SER A 25 -3.55 0.83 4.37
N HIS A 26 -3.31 1.67 5.38
CA HIS A 26 -3.38 3.12 5.25
C HIS A 26 -2.35 3.63 4.24
N ASP A 27 -1.11 3.15 4.36
CA ASP A 27 -0.02 3.60 3.49
C ASP A 27 -0.20 3.11 2.05
N LEU A 28 -0.80 1.94 1.85
CA LEU A 28 -1.12 1.43 0.51
C LEU A 28 -2.28 2.20 -0.12
N ARG A 29 -3.22 2.64 0.69
CA ARG A 29 -4.41 3.34 0.20
C ARG A 29 -4.08 4.64 -0.50
N THR A 30 -3.13 5.41 0.02
CA THR A 30 -2.78 6.72 -0.52
C THR A 30 -2.35 6.65 -2.00
N PRO A 31 -1.33 5.87 -2.38
CA PRO A 31 -0.95 5.77 -3.79
C PRO A 31 -2.00 5.07 -4.66
N LEU A 32 -2.75 4.11 -4.09
CA LEU A 32 -3.84 3.45 -4.82
C LEU A 32 -4.95 4.43 -5.17
N THR A 33 -5.31 5.33 -4.24
CA THR A 33 -6.30 6.37 -4.48
C THR A 33 -5.82 7.33 -5.57
N THR A 34 -4.54 7.68 -5.56
CA THR A 34 -3.95 8.55 -6.57
C THR A 34 -3.97 7.88 -7.95
N ILE A 35 -3.61 6.59 -8.03
CA ILE A 35 -3.65 5.81 -9.27
C ILE A 35 -5.07 5.76 -9.81
N TYR A 36 -6.03 5.44 -8.96
CA TYR A 36 -7.43 5.37 -9.35
C TYR A 36 -7.94 6.72 -9.84
N GLY A 37 -7.65 7.78 -9.11
CA GLY A 37 -8.06 9.14 -9.47
C GLY A 37 -7.47 9.58 -10.81
N ALA A 38 -6.17 9.35 -11.02
CA ALA A 38 -5.50 9.71 -12.27
C ALA A 38 -6.06 8.90 -13.44
N SER A 39 -6.28 7.59 -13.24
CA SER A 39 -6.86 6.72 -14.27
C SER A 39 -8.25 7.17 -14.65
N SER A 40 -9.10 7.47 -13.67
CA SER A 40 -10.46 7.93 -13.89
C SER A 40 -10.49 9.27 -14.62
N THR A 41 -9.59 10.18 -14.23
CA THR A 41 -9.48 11.49 -14.86
C THR A 41 -9.10 11.37 -16.34
N ILE A 42 -8.16 10.47 -16.66
CA ILE A 42 -7.75 10.23 -18.05
C ILE A 42 -8.93 9.65 -18.85
N LEU A 43 -9.63 8.67 -18.30
CA LEU A 43 -10.75 8.03 -18.97
C LEU A 43 -11.90 9.01 -19.23
N ASP A 44 -12.23 9.83 -18.23
CA ASP A 44 -13.36 10.75 -18.30
C ASP A 44 -13.09 11.92 -19.25
N ASN A 45 -11.84 12.27 -19.47
CA ASN A 45 -11.43 13.44 -20.25
C ASN A 45 -10.44 13.07 -21.36
N PHE A 46 -10.48 11.84 -21.84
CA PHE A 46 -9.48 11.31 -22.77
C PHE A 46 -9.34 12.16 -24.03
N ASP A 47 -10.47 12.58 -24.60
CA ASP A 47 -10.49 13.37 -25.84
C ASP A 47 -10.19 14.85 -25.61
N ILE A 48 -10.35 15.33 -24.36
CA ILE A 48 -10.14 16.74 -24.01
C ILE A 48 -8.69 17.00 -23.67
N PHE A 49 -8.03 16.05 -22.99
CA PHE A 49 -6.65 16.20 -22.55
C PHE A 49 -5.67 16.12 -23.72
N SER A 50 -4.67 16.98 -23.69
CA SER A 50 -3.55 16.90 -24.61
C SER A 50 -2.74 15.63 -24.38
N LYS A 51 -1.95 15.25 -25.38
CA LYS A 51 -1.05 14.12 -25.26
C LYS A 51 -0.09 14.29 -24.08
N GLU A 52 0.42 15.49 -23.88
CA GLU A 52 1.33 15.80 -22.78
C GLU A 52 0.68 15.64 -21.42
N GLN A 53 -0.56 16.09 -21.27
CA GLN A 53 -1.32 15.94 -20.04
C GLN A 53 -1.55 14.46 -19.70
N LYS A 54 -1.91 13.66 -20.71
CA LYS A 54 -2.10 12.21 -20.55
C LYS A 54 -0.80 11.54 -20.10
N ILE A 55 0.31 11.90 -20.74
CA ILE A 55 1.63 11.35 -20.41
C ILE A 55 2.02 11.69 -18.97
N THR A 56 1.79 12.92 -18.54
CA THR A 56 2.10 13.34 -17.16
C THR A 56 1.32 12.51 -16.15
N LEU A 57 0.04 12.31 -16.36
CA LEU A 57 -0.79 11.49 -15.46
C LEU A 57 -0.36 10.02 -15.48
N LEU A 58 -0.05 9.48 -16.64
CA LEU A 58 0.42 8.08 -16.77
C LEU A 58 1.76 7.88 -16.09
N LYS A 59 2.67 8.85 -16.16
CA LYS A 59 3.94 8.79 -15.45
C LYS A 59 3.74 8.74 -13.94
N GLY A 60 2.80 9.54 -13.42
CA GLY A 60 2.43 9.50 -12.00
C GLY A 60 1.91 8.14 -11.58
N ILE A 61 1.06 7.52 -12.39
CA ILE A 61 0.55 6.18 -12.14
C ILE A 61 1.70 5.16 -12.10
N ARG A 62 2.62 5.26 -13.04
CA ARG A 62 3.78 4.36 -13.09
C ARG A 62 4.65 4.50 -11.85
N GLU A 63 4.95 5.73 -11.44
CA GLU A 63 5.75 5.99 -10.25
C GLU A 63 5.09 5.44 -8.98
N ASP A 64 3.80 5.67 -8.82
CA ASP A 64 3.06 5.17 -7.66
C ASP A 64 3.00 3.65 -7.66
N SER A 65 2.85 3.04 -8.82
CA SER A 65 2.86 1.57 -8.96
C SER A 65 4.21 0.98 -8.57
N GLN A 66 5.31 1.62 -8.99
CA GLN A 66 6.67 1.19 -8.63
C GLN A 66 6.90 1.31 -7.13
N TRP A 67 6.42 2.38 -6.53
CA TRP A 67 6.51 2.59 -5.09
C TRP A 67 5.77 1.48 -4.33
N LEU A 68 4.54 1.17 -4.77
CA LEU A 68 3.74 0.09 -4.18
C LEU A 68 4.45 -1.26 -4.28
N THR A 69 5.03 -1.55 -5.44
CA THR A 69 5.76 -2.80 -5.67
C THR A 69 6.92 -2.93 -4.70
N ARG A 70 7.71 -1.86 -4.53
CA ARG A 70 8.83 -1.86 -3.59
C ARG A 70 8.37 -2.04 -2.15
N MET A 71 7.27 -1.39 -1.78
CA MET A 71 6.72 -1.50 -0.44
C MET A 71 6.29 -2.94 -0.14
N VAL A 72 5.58 -3.57 -1.06
CA VAL A 72 5.15 -4.97 -0.92
C VAL A 72 6.35 -5.91 -0.82
N GLU A 73 7.36 -5.71 -1.66
CA GLU A 73 8.59 -6.52 -1.64
C GLU A 73 9.32 -6.40 -0.30
N ASN A 74 9.41 -5.18 0.23
CA ASN A 74 10.03 -4.93 1.53
C ASN A 74 9.28 -5.62 2.66
N LEU A 75 7.96 -5.60 2.62
CA LEU A 75 7.13 -6.28 3.61
C LEU A 75 7.31 -7.80 3.56
N LEU A 76 7.33 -8.36 2.36
CA LEU A 76 7.56 -9.78 2.17
C LEU A 76 8.96 -10.19 2.59
N SER A 77 9.96 -9.34 2.36
CA SER A 77 11.32 -9.58 2.79
C SER A 77 11.43 -9.67 4.30
N VAL A 78 10.75 -8.76 5.02
CA VAL A 78 10.69 -8.79 6.48
C VAL A 78 10.01 -10.07 6.97
N THR A 79 8.92 -10.47 6.32
CA THR A 79 8.19 -11.69 6.65
C THR A 79 9.06 -12.94 6.45
N LYS A 80 9.87 -12.96 5.40
CA LYS A 80 10.79 -14.07 5.12
C LYS A 80 11.89 -14.20 6.18
N LEU A 81 12.37 -13.06 6.69
CA LEU A 81 13.39 -13.07 7.73
C LEU A 81 12.87 -13.63 9.05
N ASP A 82 11.61 -13.43 9.34
CA ASP A 82 10.97 -13.96 10.55
C ASP A 82 10.55 -15.43 10.41
N GLY A 83 10.49 -15.92 9.23
CA GLY A 83 10.16 -17.29 8.93
C GLY A 83 11.39 -18.18 8.89
#